data_37936223d9ad3979c0e4a722d01c1361
#
_entry.id   37936223d9ad3979c0e4a722d01c1361
#
_cell.length_a   1.000
_cell.length_b   1.000
_cell.length_c   1.000
_cell.angle_alpha   90.00
_cell.angle_beta   90.00
_cell.angle_gamma   90.00
#
_symmetry.space_group_name_H-M   'P 1'
#
loop_
_entity.id
_entity.type
_entity.pdbx_description
1 polymer ?
#
loop_
_entity_poly.entity_id
_entity_poly.type
_entity_poly.pdbx_seq_one_letter_code
_entity_poly.pdbx_strand_id
1 'polypeptide(L)'
;MKSKENHLKRREFLKTTGKTALATLFMGSLGPAVWGAIDHGKVNVSIPTVSLNNGVKMPILGFGTNTLRGDVGIRCVADAISVGYRLIDTAHIYGNEEAVGEGIQTSGIDRKELFITSKLWVDDAGYEGTKKAFETSLKKLGSDYLDLYLIHRPRGDVKGSWKAMEELYEAGKIKAIGVSNFLPEQLDELNSYAKVEPVINQIETHVFFQEKISYPYLKKSNTQIEAWSPFAAGRNNIFSNPTLATIGKKYN
;
A
#
# COMPACT_ATOMS: atom_id res chain seq x y z
N MET A 1 18.68 -8.20 20.63
CA MET A 1 17.95 -9.49 20.42
C MET A 1 16.65 -9.34 19.62
N LYS A 2 15.82 -8.29 19.80
CA LYS A 2 14.54 -8.09 19.04
C LYS A 2 14.70 -7.93 17.50
N SER A 3 15.84 -7.41 17.02
CA SER A 3 16.09 -7.22 15.57
C SER A 3 16.28 -8.53 14.79
N LYS A 4 16.86 -9.56 15.38
CA LYS A 4 17.09 -10.86 14.70
C LYS A 4 15.82 -11.67 14.51
N GLU A 5 14.87 -11.57 15.42
CA GLU A 5 13.61 -12.33 15.36
C GLU A 5 12.68 -11.81 14.25
N ASN A 6 12.65 -10.49 14.02
CA ASN A 6 11.88 -9.90 12.92
C ASN A 6 12.46 -10.24 11.53
N HIS A 7 13.78 -10.41 11.41
CA HIS A 7 14.42 -10.82 10.16
C HIS A 7 14.11 -12.28 9.78
N LEU A 8 14.00 -13.17 10.75
CA LEU A 8 13.65 -14.57 10.51
C LEU A 8 12.21 -14.74 10.02
N LYS A 9 11.25 -14.03 10.65
CA LYS A 9 9.83 -14.06 10.25
C LYS A 9 9.59 -13.51 8.83
N ARG A 10 10.27 -12.44 8.44
CA ARG A 10 10.24 -11.89 7.07
C ARG A 10 10.72 -12.90 6.02
N ARG A 11 11.76 -13.64 6.35
CA ARG A 11 12.39 -14.59 5.44
C ARG A 11 11.54 -15.83 5.21
N GLU A 12 10.87 -16.33 6.23
CA GLU A 12 9.93 -17.46 6.12
C GLU A 12 8.71 -17.09 5.28
N PHE A 13 8.17 -15.87 5.48
CA PHE A 13 7.07 -15.35 4.68
C PHE A 13 7.41 -15.33 3.19
N LEU A 14 8.57 -14.75 2.81
CA LEU A 14 9.00 -14.70 1.40
C LEU A 14 9.24 -16.08 0.79
N LYS A 15 9.70 -17.05 1.56
CA LYS A 15 9.88 -18.44 1.10
C LYS A 15 8.54 -19.12 0.81
N THR A 16 7.54 -18.88 1.64
CA THR A 16 6.21 -19.49 1.49
C THR A 16 5.46 -18.88 0.31
N THR A 17 5.49 -17.57 0.19
CA THR A 17 4.85 -16.84 -0.92
C THR A 17 5.53 -17.13 -2.27
N GLY A 18 6.86 -17.24 -2.29
CA GLY A 18 7.63 -17.58 -3.49
C GLY A 18 7.32 -18.96 -4.05
N LYS A 19 7.06 -19.96 -3.19
CA LYS A 19 6.73 -21.33 -3.64
C LYS A 19 5.32 -21.41 -4.25
N THR A 20 4.38 -20.64 -3.75
CA THR A 20 3.01 -20.60 -4.27
C THR A 20 2.94 -19.84 -5.61
N ALA A 21 3.70 -18.75 -5.75
CA ALA A 21 3.76 -17.97 -6.99
C ALA A 21 4.45 -18.73 -8.15
N LEU A 22 5.42 -19.61 -7.88
CA LEU A 22 6.04 -20.42 -8.94
C LEU A 22 5.08 -21.47 -9.52
N ALA A 23 4.15 -21.98 -8.72
CA ALA A 23 3.16 -22.97 -9.20
C ALA A 23 2.17 -22.35 -10.21
N THR A 24 1.91 -21.03 -10.13
CA THR A 24 0.99 -20.33 -11.04
C THR A 24 1.63 -19.95 -12.38
N LEU A 25 2.95 -19.82 -12.46
CA LEU A 25 3.66 -19.39 -13.68
C LEU A 25 3.84 -20.54 -14.71
N PHE A 26 3.70 -21.80 -14.32
CA PHE A 26 3.88 -22.95 -15.22
C PHE A 26 2.59 -23.41 -15.94
N MET A 27 1.43 -22.82 -15.63
CA MET A 27 0.14 -23.19 -16.24
C MET A 27 -0.34 -22.31 -17.39
N GLY A 28 0.51 -21.45 -17.94
CA GLY A 28 0.17 -20.50 -19.01
C GLY A 28 -0.09 -21.10 -20.40
N SER A 29 -0.14 -22.43 -20.58
CA SER A 29 -0.37 -23.08 -21.87
C SER A 29 -1.57 -24.04 -21.94
N LEU A 30 -2.40 -24.15 -20.89
CA LEU A 30 -3.61 -24.93 -20.91
C LEU A 30 -4.84 -24.01 -20.97
N GLY A 31 -5.71 -24.26 -21.95
CA GLY A 31 -6.85 -23.41 -22.28
C GLY A 31 -7.88 -23.19 -21.16
N PRO A 32 -8.96 -22.43 -21.43
CA PRO A 32 -9.85 -21.85 -20.40
C PRO A 32 -10.59 -22.83 -19.46
N ALA A 33 -10.49 -24.13 -19.70
CA ALA A 33 -11.22 -25.15 -18.94
C ALA A 33 -10.58 -25.59 -17.60
N VAL A 34 -9.36 -25.12 -17.25
CA VAL A 34 -8.64 -25.56 -16.04
C VAL A 34 -8.76 -24.57 -14.87
N TRP A 35 -9.36 -23.41 -15.07
CA TRP A 35 -9.47 -22.36 -14.05
C TRP A 35 -10.53 -22.61 -12.96
N GLY A 36 -11.28 -23.70 -13.06
CA GLY A 36 -12.46 -23.98 -12.20
C GLY A 36 -12.20 -24.75 -10.91
N ALA A 37 -10.97 -25.11 -10.54
CA ALA A 37 -10.77 -26.01 -9.41
C ALA A 37 -9.39 -25.87 -8.70
N ILE A 38 -8.92 -24.65 -8.49
CA ILE A 38 -7.85 -24.47 -7.49
C ILE A 38 -8.57 -24.18 -6.17
N ASP A 39 -8.73 -25.22 -5.37
CA ASP A 39 -9.05 -25.07 -3.95
C ASP A 39 -7.89 -24.30 -3.30
N HIS A 40 -8.07 -22.99 -3.16
CA HIS A 40 -7.21 -22.14 -2.36
C HIS A 40 -7.44 -22.47 -0.89
N GLY A 41 -7.01 -23.64 -0.44
CA GLY A 41 -6.96 -23.95 0.99
C GLY A 41 -6.43 -22.73 1.72
N LYS A 42 -7.16 -22.24 2.73
CA LYS A 42 -6.86 -20.99 3.46
C LYS A 42 -5.37 -20.98 3.84
N VAL A 43 -4.56 -20.29 3.03
CA VAL A 43 -3.14 -20.11 3.33
C VAL A 43 -3.08 -19.15 4.51
N ASN A 44 -2.88 -19.71 5.69
CA ASN A 44 -2.76 -18.93 6.92
C ASN A 44 -1.40 -18.22 6.96
N VAL A 45 -1.24 -17.17 6.13
CA VAL A 45 -0.01 -16.37 6.07
C VAL A 45 -0.15 -15.23 7.06
N SER A 46 0.59 -15.32 8.17
CA SER A 46 0.75 -14.18 9.08
C SER A 46 1.68 -13.15 8.45
N ILE A 47 1.11 -12.07 7.90
CA ILE A 47 1.90 -10.95 7.38
C ILE A 47 2.45 -10.15 8.57
N PRO A 48 3.79 -9.95 8.65
CA PRO A 48 4.36 -9.07 9.65
C PRO A 48 3.82 -7.65 9.54
N THR A 49 3.71 -6.94 10.66
CA THR A 49 3.28 -5.55 10.70
C THR A 49 4.38 -4.63 11.22
N VAL A 50 4.32 -3.36 10.84
CA VAL A 50 5.06 -2.25 11.45
C VAL A 50 4.09 -1.43 12.27
N SER A 51 4.53 -0.91 13.42
CA SER A 51 3.75 0.06 14.19
C SER A 51 4.09 1.47 13.69
N LEU A 52 3.07 2.19 13.27
CA LEU A 52 3.18 3.60 12.88
C LEU A 52 3.36 4.48 14.15
N ASN A 53 3.73 5.76 13.98
CA ASN A 53 3.96 6.68 15.10
C ASN A 53 2.70 6.93 15.97
N ASN A 54 1.51 6.75 15.41
CA ASN A 54 0.22 6.82 16.13
C ASN A 54 -0.25 5.48 16.73
N GLY A 55 0.59 4.43 16.69
CA GLY A 55 0.30 3.10 17.24
C GLY A 55 -0.47 2.16 16.32
N VAL A 56 -0.97 2.62 15.18
CA VAL A 56 -1.66 1.77 14.19
C VAL A 56 -0.68 0.74 13.63
N LYS A 57 -1.12 -0.51 13.55
CA LYS A 57 -0.34 -1.61 12.96
C LYS A 57 -0.66 -1.74 11.48
N MET A 58 0.35 -1.58 10.64
CA MET A 58 0.24 -1.67 9.19
C MET A 58 0.98 -2.92 8.67
N PRO A 59 0.38 -3.73 7.78
CA PRO A 59 1.09 -4.82 7.11
C PRO A 59 2.29 -4.29 6.32
N ILE A 60 3.43 -5.00 6.39
CA ILE A 60 4.65 -4.56 5.68
C ILE A 60 4.64 -4.86 4.18
N LEU A 61 3.68 -5.65 3.71
CA LEU A 61 3.51 -6.00 2.31
C LEU A 61 2.11 -5.61 1.86
N GLY A 62 2.04 -4.75 0.85
CA GLY A 62 0.80 -4.26 0.26
C GLY A 62 0.65 -4.67 -1.20
N PHE A 63 -0.59 -4.72 -1.66
CA PHE A 63 -0.97 -4.92 -3.04
C PHE A 63 -1.40 -3.58 -3.66
N GLY A 64 -0.58 -3.05 -4.59
CA GLY A 64 -0.86 -1.82 -5.31
C GLY A 64 -1.78 -2.07 -6.50
N THR A 65 -2.77 -1.21 -6.69
CA THR A 65 -3.83 -1.39 -7.68
C THR A 65 -3.74 -0.46 -8.89
N ASN A 66 -2.70 0.37 -8.98
CA ASN A 66 -2.55 1.27 -10.13
C ASN A 66 -2.62 0.47 -11.45
N THR A 67 -3.41 0.96 -12.42
CA THR A 67 -3.71 0.33 -13.72
C THR A 67 -4.69 -0.86 -13.70
N LEU A 68 -5.05 -1.41 -12.57
CA LEU A 68 -6.05 -2.48 -12.46
C LEU A 68 -7.46 -1.88 -12.50
N ARG A 69 -8.26 -2.20 -13.53
CA ARG A 69 -9.62 -1.64 -13.74
C ARG A 69 -10.61 -2.71 -14.14
N GLY A 70 -11.90 -2.41 -13.92
CA GLY A 70 -13.03 -3.31 -14.30
C GLY A 70 -12.85 -4.72 -13.78
N ASP A 71 -13.34 -5.72 -14.50
CA ASP A 71 -13.33 -7.14 -14.12
C ASP A 71 -11.94 -7.68 -13.79
N VAL A 72 -10.90 -7.17 -14.49
CA VAL A 72 -9.51 -7.55 -14.19
C VAL A 72 -9.09 -7.02 -12.82
N GLY A 73 -9.44 -5.77 -12.50
CA GLY A 73 -9.17 -5.16 -11.20
C GLY A 73 -9.87 -5.92 -10.07
N ILE A 74 -11.17 -6.21 -10.24
CA ILE A 74 -11.99 -6.96 -9.28
C ILE A 74 -11.34 -8.32 -8.97
N ARG A 75 -11.00 -9.10 -10.00
CA ARG A 75 -10.35 -10.40 -9.82
C ARG A 75 -8.99 -10.32 -9.17
N CYS A 76 -8.13 -9.41 -9.63
CA CYS A 76 -6.78 -9.27 -9.08
C CYS A 76 -6.81 -8.89 -7.59
N VAL A 77 -7.75 -8.06 -7.15
CA VAL A 77 -7.90 -7.70 -5.73
C VAL A 77 -8.39 -8.91 -4.92
N ALA A 78 -9.42 -9.62 -5.40
CA ALA A 78 -9.92 -10.82 -4.74
C ALA A 78 -8.84 -11.90 -4.64
N ASP A 79 -8.07 -12.14 -5.71
CA ASP A 79 -6.97 -13.10 -5.75
C ASP A 79 -5.83 -12.69 -4.78
N ALA A 80 -5.45 -11.41 -4.75
CA ALA A 80 -4.45 -10.92 -3.81
C ALA A 80 -4.86 -11.18 -2.35
N ILE A 81 -6.12 -10.93 -2.01
CA ILE A 81 -6.65 -11.21 -0.68
C ILE A 81 -6.63 -12.72 -0.40
N SER A 82 -7.02 -13.55 -1.37
CA SER A 82 -7.05 -15.01 -1.23
C SER A 82 -5.68 -15.62 -0.96
N VAL A 83 -4.61 -15.07 -1.56
CA VAL A 83 -3.23 -15.51 -1.32
C VAL A 83 -2.57 -14.86 -0.10
N GLY A 84 -3.33 -14.05 0.66
CA GLY A 84 -2.90 -13.56 1.97
C GLY A 84 -2.54 -12.07 2.06
N TYR A 85 -2.64 -11.28 1.01
CA TYR A 85 -2.48 -9.82 1.16
C TYR A 85 -3.56 -9.25 2.09
N ARG A 86 -3.16 -8.32 2.94
CA ARG A 86 -4.05 -7.64 3.90
C ARG A 86 -3.97 -6.12 3.80
N LEU A 87 -3.00 -5.57 3.06
CA LEU A 87 -2.91 -4.16 2.71
C LEU A 87 -3.22 -4.02 1.22
N ILE A 88 -4.23 -3.21 0.90
CA ILE A 88 -4.63 -2.85 -0.47
C ILE A 88 -4.40 -1.34 -0.65
N ASP A 89 -3.56 -0.97 -1.59
CA ASP A 89 -3.23 0.42 -1.90
C ASP A 89 -3.88 0.85 -3.22
N THR A 90 -4.73 1.85 -3.14
CA THR A 90 -5.36 2.51 -4.29
C THR A 90 -5.20 4.03 -4.20
N ALA A 91 -5.80 4.79 -5.11
CA ALA A 91 -5.88 6.24 -5.09
C ALA A 91 -7.04 6.74 -5.95
N HIS A 92 -7.57 7.91 -5.61
CA HIS A 92 -8.64 8.56 -6.36
C HIS A 92 -8.31 8.69 -7.87
N ILE A 93 -7.09 9.15 -8.20
CA ILE A 93 -6.65 9.35 -9.60
C ILE A 93 -6.54 8.05 -10.40
N TYR A 94 -6.45 6.88 -9.77
CA TYR A 94 -6.38 5.62 -10.50
C TYR A 94 -7.71 5.28 -11.20
N GLY A 95 -8.82 5.88 -10.77
CA GLY A 95 -10.14 5.66 -11.36
C GLY A 95 -10.63 4.22 -11.22
N ASN A 96 -10.22 3.51 -10.20
CA ASN A 96 -10.48 2.09 -10.00
C ASN A 96 -10.97 1.73 -8.59
N GLU A 97 -11.28 2.72 -7.75
CA GLU A 97 -11.72 2.49 -6.38
C GLU A 97 -13.00 1.62 -6.31
N GLU A 98 -13.90 1.73 -7.30
CA GLU A 98 -15.09 0.86 -7.41
C GLU A 98 -14.69 -0.60 -7.63
N ALA A 99 -13.80 -0.86 -8.60
CA ALA A 99 -13.31 -2.21 -8.85
C ALA A 99 -12.54 -2.80 -7.63
N VAL A 100 -11.84 -1.95 -6.87
CA VAL A 100 -11.19 -2.36 -5.62
C VAL A 100 -12.24 -2.75 -4.57
N GLY A 101 -13.27 -1.92 -4.38
CA GLY A 101 -14.39 -2.21 -3.45
C GLY A 101 -15.11 -3.50 -3.79
N GLU A 102 -15.46 -3.71 -5.07
CA GLU A 102 -16.07 -4.94 -5.55
C GLU A 102 -15.17 -6.17 -5.38
N GLY A 103 -13.86 -6.03 -5.62
CA GLY A 103 -12.89 -7.10 -5.39
C GLY A 103 -12.78 -7.50 -3.93
N ILE A 104 -12.81 -6.53 -3.01
CA ILE A 104 -12.86 -6.77 -1.56
C ILE A 104 -14.16 -7.51 -1.20
N GLN A 105 -15.30 -7.06 -1.69
CA GLN A 105 -16.58 -7.70 -1.45
C GLN A 105 -16.59 -9.14 -1.99
N THR A 106 -16.09 -9.35 -3.20
CA THR A 106 -16.00 -10.67 -3.85
C THR A 106 -15.13 -11.64 -3.06
N SER A 107 -14.08 -11.16 -2.38
CA SER A 107 -13.19 -12.00 -1.57
C SER A 107 -13.87 -12.59 -0.34
N GLY A 108 -14.98 -12.01 0.12
CA GLY A 108 -15.71 -12.45 1.32
C GLY A 108 -14.99 -12.20 2.64
N ILE A 109 -13.85 -11.47 2.63
CA ILE A 109 -13.09 -11.15 3.84
C ILE A 109 -13.80 -10.06 4.68
N ASP A 110 -13.70 -10.15 6.01
CA ASP A 110 -14.17 -9.05 6.86
C ASP A 110 -13.32 -7.78 6.60
N ARG A 111 -13.97 -6.63 6.39
CA ARG A 111 -13.32 -5.33 6.20
C ARG A 111 -12.27 -5.02 7.29
N LYS A 112 -12.51 -5.49 8.52
CA LYS A 112 -11.62 -5.27 9.67
C LYS A 112 -10.29 -6.03 9.57
N GLU A 113 -10.23 -7.06 8.74
CA GLU A 113 -9.00 -7.82 8.48
C GLU A 113 -8.10 -7.13 7.44
N LEU A 114 -8.62 -6.10 6.76
CA LEU A 114 -7.90 -5.37 5.73
C LEU A 114 -7.42 -4.01 6.22
N PHE A 115 -6.27 -3.62 5.69
CA PHE A 115 -5.73 -2.27 5.76
C PHE A 115 -5.87 -1.62 4.38
N ILE A 116 -6.75 -0.64 4.24
CA ILE A 116 -7.04 0.01 2.96
C ILE A 116 -6.45 1.41 2.94
N THR A 117 -5.62 1.67 1.93
CA THR A 117 -5.07 3.00 1.64
C THR A 117 -5.73 3.58 0.40
N SER A 118 -6.17 4.84 0.47
CA SER A 118 -6.47 5.67 -0.70
C SER A 118 -5.76 7.02 -0.59
N LYS A 119 -5.81 7.85 -1.65
CA LYS A 119 -5.02 9.07 -1.75
C LYS A 119 -5.83 10.19 -2.38
N LEU A 120 -5.74 11.39 -1.78
CA LEU A 120 -6.27 12.64 -2.31
C LEU A 120 -5.49 13.06 -3.55
N TRP A 121 -6.19 13.35 -4.64
CA TRP A 121 -5.54 13.90 -5.82
C TRP A 121 -5.48 15.42 -5.79
N VAL A 122 -4.54 15.99 -6.53
CA VAL A 122 -4.23 17.43 -6.52
C VAL A 122 -5.39 18.32 -6.97
N ASP A 123 -6.27 17.82 -7.82
CA ASP A 123 -7.42 18.58 -8.34
C ASP A 123 -8.50 18.82 -7.25
N ASP A 124 -8.50 18.01 -6.20
CA ASP A 124 -9.39 18.11 -5.04
C ASP A 124 -8.67 18.71 -3.82
N ALA A 125 -7.47 19.28 -3.99
CA ALA A 125 -6.71 19.84 -2.89
C ALA A 125 -7.44 21.03 -2.24
N GLY A 126 -7.33 21.15 -0.92
CA GLY A 126 -8.00 22.14 -0.09
C GLY A 126 -9.06 21.51 0.82
N TYR A 127 -9.52 22.30 1.79
CA TYR A 127 -10.36 21.79 2.88
C TYR A 127 -11.66 21.12 2.40
N GLU A 128 -12.48 21.83 1.63
CA GLU A 128 -13.76 21.30 1.16
C GLU A 128 -13.58 20.21 0.09
N GLY A 129 -12.62 20.39 -0.82
CA GLY A 129 -12.31 19.42 -1.85
C GLY A 129 -11.88 18.08 -1.26
N THR A 130 -11.03 18.12 -0.23
CA THR A 130 -10.57 16.92 0.47
C THR A 130 -11.72 16.16 1.12
N LYS A 131 -12.64 16.84 1.81
CA LYS A 131 -13.81 16.19 2.44
C LYS A 131 -14.70 15.53 1.39
N LYS A 132 -14.99 16.22 0.29
CA LYS A 132 -15.80 15.70 -0.81
C LYS A 132 -15.12 14.50 -1.51
N ALA A 133 -13.81 14.59 -1.78
CA ALA A 133 -13.05 13.50 -2.39
C ALA A 133 -13.00 12.28 -1.48
N PHE A 134 -12.82 12.48 -0.19
CA PHE A 134 -12.82 11.39 0.81
C PHE A 134 -14.16 10.64 0.84
N GLU A 135 -15.28 11.36 0.94
CA GLU A 135 -16.62 10.73 0.91
C GLU A 135 -16.87 9.98 -0.41
N THR A 136 -16.38 10.53 -1.53
CA THR A 136 -16.44 9.86 -2.84
C THR A 136 -15.65 8.56 -2.84
N SER A 137 -14.45 8.58 -2.29
CA SER A 137 -13.60 7.38 -2.16
C SER A 137 -14.24 6.33 -1.27
N LEU A 138 -14.81 6.70 -0.11
CA LEU A 138 -15.54 5.78 0.76
C LEU A 138 -16.71 5.11 0.03
N LYS A 139 -17.52 5.90 -0.68
CA LYS A 139 -18.64 5.37 -1.45
C LYS A 139 -18.20 4.37 -2.51
N LYS A 140 -17.14 4.67 -3.26
CA LYS A 140 -16.59 3.79 -4.30
C LYS A 140 -15.99 2.50 -3.73
N LEU A 141 -15.30 2.61 -2.60
CA LEU A 141 -14.71 1.46 -1.92
C LEU A 141 -15.72 0.62 -1.13
N GLY A 142 -16.97 1.10 -0.97
CA GLY A 142 -17.98 0.43 -0.16
C GLY A 142 -17.56 0.30 1.32
N SER A 143 -16.93 1.32 1.88
CA SER A 143 -16.35 1.30 3.22
C SER A 143 -16.78 2.53 4.02
N ASP A 144 -16.94 2.37 5.34
CA ASP A 144 -17.29 3.46 6.26
C ASP A 144 -16.07 4.23 6.78
N TYR A 145 -14.86 3.71 6.55
CA TYR A 145 -13.59 4.28 7.00
C TYR A 145 -12.43 3.86 6.10
N LEU A 146 -11.32 4.61 6.18
CA LEU A 146 -10.00 4.20 5.64
C LEU A 146 -9.02 3.91 6.77
N ASP A 147 -8.13 2.95 6.55
CA ASP A 147 -7.02 2.71 7.47
C ASP A 147 -5.91 3.75 7.29
N LEU A 148 -5.67 4.19 6.06
CA LEU A 148 -4.70 5.23 5.73
C LEU A 148 -5.23 6.11 4.59
N TYR A 149 -5.14 7.43 4.77
CA TYR A 149 -5.40 8.39 3.71
C TYR A 149 -4.20 9.30 3.50
N LEU A 150 -3.77 9.46 2.24
CA LEU A 150 -2.55 10.19 1.89
C LEU A 150 -2.86 11.41 1.02
N ILE A 151 -2.14 12.53 1.23
CA ILE A 151 -1.97 13.53 0.19
C ILE A 151 -1.04 12.93 -0.87
N HIS A 152 -1.54 12.74 -2.09
CA HIS A 152 -0.83 11.98 -3.14
C HIS A 152 0.40 12.72 -3.68
N ARG A 153 0.35 14.05 -3.71
CA ARG A 153 1.43 14.93 -4.18
C ARG A 153 1.44 16.22 -3.37
N PRO A 154 2.60 16.82 -3.11
CA PRO A 154 2.72 18.11 -2.40
C PRO A 154 2.36 19.28 -3.34
N ARG A 155 1.11 19.36 -3.78
CA ARG A 155 0.61 20.38 -4.71
C ARG A 155 -0.79 20.85 -4.32
N GLY A 156 -1.12 22.10 -4.69
CA GLY A 156 -2.38 22.75 -4.34
C GLY A 156 -2.40 23.22 -2.88
N ASP A 157 -3.57 23.36 -2.30
CA ASP A 157 -3.73 23.76 -0.90
C ASP A 157 -3.50 22.56 0.04
N VAL A 158 -2.23 22.24 0.27
CA VAL A 158 -1.79 21.17 1.19
C VAL A 158 -2.27 21.45 2.61
N LYS A 159 -2.20 22.72 3.07
CA LYS A 159 -2.58 23.11 4.43
C LYS A 159 -4.08 22.91 4.69
N GLY A 160 -4.94 23.35 3.76
CA GLY A 160 -6.37 23.11 3.84
C GLY A 160 -6.71 21.63 3.77
N SER A 161 -6.03 20.88 2.89
CA SER A 161 -6.19 19.42 2.79
C SER A 161 -5.82 18.70 4.09
N TRP A 162 -4.67 19.05 4.68
CA TRP A 162 -4.24 18.44 5.93
C TRP A 162 -5.19 18.70 7.08
N LYS A 163 -5.67 19.95 7.21
CA LYS A 163 -6.68 20.31 8.21
C LYS A 163 -7.95 19.46 8.06
N ALA A 164 -8.44 19.25 6.84
CA ALA A 164 -9.60 18.40 6.61
C ALA A 164 -9.33 16.93 7.00
N MET A 165 -8.14 16.42 6.68
CA MET A 165 -7.73 15.06 7.06
C MET A 165 -7.61 14.89 8.56
N GLU A 166 -7.11 15.88 9.30
CA GLU A 166 -7.07 15.88 10.76
C GLU A 166 -8.48 15.79 11.37
N GLU A 167 -9.44 16.55 10.86
CA GLU A 167 -10.84 16.47 11.34
C GLU A 167 -11.47 15.09 11.05
N LEU A 168 -11.20 14.52 9.87
CA LEU A 168 -11.68 13.18 9.52
C LEU A 168 -11.01 12.09 10.39
N TYR A 169 -9.76 12.29 10.76
CA TYR A 169 -9.01 11.44 11.69
C TYR A 169 -9.59 11.53 13.11
N GLU A 170 -9.83 12.74 13.62
CA GLU A 170 -10.46 12.97 14.93
C GLU A 170 -11.89 12.38 14.99
N ALA A 171 -12.62 12.43 13.87
CA ALA A 171 -13.95 11.82 13.73
C ALA A 171 -13.90 10.28 13.59
N GLY A 172 -12.72 9.66 13.59
CA GLY A 172 -12.55 8.21 13.44
C GLY A 172 -12.86 7.66 12.05
N LYS A 173 -13.00 8.53 11.03
CA LYS A 173 -13.22 8.14 9.65
C LYS A 173 -11.94 7.68 8.96
N ILE A 174 -10.79 8.12 9.45
CA ILE A 174 -9.46 7.71 9.01
C ILE A 174 -8.67 7.25 10.24
N LYS A 175 -8.01 6.10 10.17
CA LYS A 175 -7.20 5.60 11.30
C LYS A 175 -5.77 6.13 11.31
N ALA A 176 -5.27 6.57 10.15
CA ALA A 176 -3.93 7.12 9.99
C ALA A 176 -3.88 8.08 8.80
N ILE A 177 -3.21 9.21 8.97
CA ILE A 177 -3.03 10.21 7.90
C ILE A 177 -1.56 10.36 7.56
N GLY A 178 -1.27 10.52 6.27
CA GLY A 178 0.10 10.61 5.79
C GLY A 178 0.18 11.34 4.46
N VAL A 179 1.36 11.26 3.88
CA VAL A 179 1.67 11.95 2.62
C VAL A 179 2.35 11.01 1.64
N SER A 180 2.45 11.45 0.39
CA SER A 180 3.18 10.75 -0.65
C SER A 180 3.98 11.73 -1.49
N ASN A 181 5.23 11.35 -1.81
CA ASN A 181 6.16 12.14 -2.63
C ASN A 181 6.56 13.50 -2.04
N PHE A 182 6.54 13.66 -0.72
CA PHE A 182 7.02 14.87 -0.05
C PHE A 182 8.53 14.82 0.14
N LEU A 183 9.19 15.92 -0.18
CA LEU A 183 10.60 16.15 0.15
C LEU A 183 10.74 16.55 1.62
N PRO A 184 11.95 16.44 2.23
CA PRO A 184 12.18 16.84 3.61
C PRO A 184 11.69 18.25 3.96
N GLU A 185 11.98 19.24 3.13
CA GLU A 185 11.55 20.63 3.32
C GLU A 185 10.02 20.81 3.27
N GLN A 186 9.32 20.02 2.49
CA GLN A 186 7.86 20.03 2.42
C GLN A 186 7.22 19.36 3.64
N LEU A 187 7.91 18.37 4.21
CA LEU A 187 7.52 17.77 5.49
C LEU A 187 7.77 18.73 6.66
N ASP A 188 8.87 19.47 6.65
CA ASP A 188 9.12 20.52 7.66
C ASP A 188 8.06 21.60 7.60
N GLU A 189 7.66 22.05 6.40
CA GLU A 189 6.57 23.00 6.20
C GLU A 189 5.25 22.43 6.76
N LEU A 190 4.87 21.20 6.38
CA LEU A 190 3.66 20.54 6.88
C LEU A 190 3.68 20.47 8.42
N ASN A 191 4.77 20.00 9.00
CA ASN A 191 4.92 19.83 10.44
C ASN A 191 4.87 21.16 11.21
N SER A 192 5.17 22.28 10.55
CA SER A 192 5.09 23.60 11.18
C SER A 192 3.69 24.05 11.57
N TYR A 193 2.66 23.47 10.95
CA TYR A 193 1.24 23.78 11.21
C TYR A 193 0.37 22.56 11.51
N ALA A 194 0.85 21.34 11.30
CA ALA A 194 0.12 20.11 11.59
C ALA A 194 -0.05 19.91 13.10
N LYS A 195 -1.26 19.51 13.50
CA LYS A 195 -1.55 19.04 14.87
C LYS A 195 -1.28 17.54 15.00
N VAL A 196 -1.46 16.80 13.92
CA VAL A 196 -1.19 15.37 13.81
C VAL A 196 -0.04 15.20 12.82
N GLU A 197 1.07 14.62 13.26
CA GLU A 197 2.22 14.35 12.39
C GLU A 197 1.89 13.26 11.35
N PRO A 198 2.41 13.36 10.11
CA PRO A 198 2.22 12.32 9.11
C PRO A 198 2.84 11.01 9.57
N VAL A 199 2.07 9.93 9.53
CA VAL A 199 2.56 8.61 9.96
C VAL A 199 3.44 7.95 8.90
N ILE A 200 3.23 8.31 7.63
CA ILE A 200 3.90 7.74 6.44
C ILE A 200 4.25 8.84 5.45
N ASN A 201 5.38 8.67 4.77
CA ASN A 201 5.63 9.24 3.45
C ASN A 201 5.82 8.09 2.44
N GLN A 202 4.87 7.93 1.51
CA GLN A 202 4.93 6.93 0.46
C GLN A 202 5.72 7.49 -0.74
N ILE A 203 6.92 6.96 -1.01
CA ILE A 203 7.85 7.47 -2.03
C ILE A 203 8.41 6.35 -2.91
N GLU A 204 8.90 6.68 -4.11
CA GLU A 204 9.59 5.70 -4.94
C GLU A 204 10.82 5.17 -4.21
N THR A 205 10.84 3.87 -3.93
CA THR A 205 11.99 3.28 -3.25
C THR A 205 12.21 1.85 -3.72
N HIS A 206 13.38 1.61 -4.31
CA HIS A 206 13.78 0.29 -4.82
C HIS A 206 15.31 0.21 -4.95
N VAL A 207 15.85 -0.93 -5.37
CA VAL A 207 17.29 -1.16 -5.43
C VAL A 207 18.07 -0.17 -6.30
N PHE A 208 17.43 0.43 -7.29
CA PHE A 208 18.04 1.43 -8.20
C PHE A 208 17.76 2.88 -7.77
N PHE A 209 16.85 3.08 -6.80
CA PHE A 209 16.48 4.39 -6.27
C PHE A 209 16.25 4.29 -4.76
N GLN A 210 17.30 4.58 -4.00
CA GLN A 210 17.39 4.25 -2.58
C GLN A 210 17.03 5.40 -1.63
N GLU A 211 16.55 6.52 -2.14
CA GLU A 211 16.11 7.68 -1.35
C GLU A 211 17.12 8.10 -0.26
N LYS A 212 18.38 8.27 -0.67
CA LYS A 212 19.50 8.52 0.27
C LYS A 212 19.36 9.81 1.08
N ILE A 213 18.56 10.76 0.61
CA ILE A 213 18.26 12.03 1.29
C ILE A 213 17.02 11.85 2.19
N SER A 214 15.92 11.37 1.63
CA SER A 214 14.65 11.27 2.34
C SER A 214 14.67 10.20 3.44
N TYR A 215 15.36 9.08 3.23
CA TYR A 215 15.38 7.97 4.18
C TYR A 215 15.95 8.35 5.56
N PRO A 216 17.14 9.00 5.69
CA PRO A 216 17.65 9.42 6.99
C PRO A 216 16.76 10.45 7.68
N TYR A 217 16.15 11.37 6.92
CA TYR A 217 15.21 12.36 7.44
C TYR A 217 13.97 11.68 8.03
N LEU A 218 13.30 10.83 7.26
CA LEU A 218 12.08 10.12 7.68
C LEU A 218 12.34 9.23 8.90
N LYS A 219 13.50 8.58 8.95
CA LYS A 219 13.90 7.80 10.13
C LYS A 219 14.04 8.66 11.38
N LYS A 220 14.57 9.89 11.26
CA LYS A 220 14.74 10.83 12.37
C LYS A 220 13.40 11.40 12.84
N SER A 221 12.48 11.71 11.93
CA SER A 221 11.15 12.26 12.23
C SER A 221 10.14 11.20 12.66
N ASN A 222 10.53 9.93 12.81
CA ASN A 222 9.63 8.82 13.13
C ASN A 222 8.45 8.66 12.14
N THR A 223 8.62 9.15 10.91
CA THR A 223 7.68 8.97 9.81
C THR A 223 8.06 7.70 9.06
N GLN A 224 7.16 6.74 8.95
CA GLN A 224 7.43 5.48 8.27
C GLN A 224 7.57 5.71 6.76
N ILE A 225 8.60 5.13 6.13
CA ILE A 225 8.71 5.08 4.68
C ILE A 225 7.86 3.92 4.14
N GLU A 226 7.07 4.17 3.11
CA GLU A 226 6.39 3.16 2.32
C GLU A 226 6.87 3.25 0.88
N ALA A 227 7.24 2.12 0.28
CA ALA A 227 7.76 2.09 -1.08
C ALA A 227 6.65 1.92 -2.11
N TRP A 228 6.46 2.89 -3.01
CA TRP A 228 5.76 2.60 -4.25
C TRP A 228 6.77 2.11 -5.32
N SER A 229 6.31 1.26 -6.24
CA SER A 229 7.14 0.58 -7.24
C SER A 229 8.39 -0.12 -6.67
N PRO A 230 8.29 -0.96 -5.62
CA PRO A 230 9.45 -1.59 -4.98
C PRO A 230 10.25 -2.50 -5.95
N PHE A 231 9.65 -2.88 -7.07
CA PHE A 231 10.29 -3.60 -8.18
C PHE A 231 10.56 -2.71 -9.40
N ALA A 232 10.78 -1.39 -9.17
CA ALA A 232 11.09 -0.41 -10.23
C ALA A 232 10.07 -0.42 -11.40
N ALA A 233 8.82 -0.80 -11.16
CA ALA A 233 7.79 -1.02 -12.19
C ALA A 233 8.28 -1.93 -13.34
N GLY A 234 9.11 -2.94 -13.04
CA GLY A 234 9.70 -3.85 -14.02
C GLY A 234 10.84 -3.28 -14.86
N ARG A 235 11.21 -2.01 -14.63
CA ARG A 235 12.31 -1.34 -15.37
C ARG A 235 13.69 -1.89 -15.01
N ASN A 236 14.69 -1.57 -15.84
CA ASN A 236 16.10 -1.90 -15.61
C ASN A 236 16.38 -3.40 -15.47
N ASN A 237 15.59 -4.24 -16.14
CA ASN A 237 15.71 -5.70 -16.08
C ASN A 237 15.76 -6.25 -14.63
N ILE A 238 15.01 -5.64 -13.70
CA ILE A 238 15.10 -5.94 -12.26
C ILE A 238 14.92 -7.43 -11.96
N PHE A 239 14.03 -8.12 -12.69
CA PHE A 239 13.75 -9.55 -12.49
C PHE A 239 14.81 -10.49 -13.05
N SER A 240 15.69 -9.99 -13.94
CA SER A 240 16.79 -10.75 -14.53
C SER A 240 18.16 -10.14 -14.27
N ASN A 241 18.25 -9.16 -13.35
CA ASN A 241 19.50 -8.49 -13.00
C ASN A 241 20.51 -9.49 -12.41
N PRO A 242 21.72 -9.65 -13.01
CA PRO A 242 22.68 -10.69 -12.60
C PRO A 242 23.17 -10.50 -11.15
N THR A 243 23.32 -9.27 -10.70
CA THR A 243 23.72 -8.96 -9.31
C THR A 243 22.67 -9.40 -8.33
N LEU A 244 21.39 -9.07 -8.60
CA LEU A 244 20.29 -9.48 -7.75
C LEU A 244 20.11 -11.00 -7.75
N ALA A 245 20.24 -11.63 -8.91
CA ALA A 245 20.20 -13.10 -9.02
C ALA A 245 21.34 -13.78 -8.22
N THR A 246 22.54 -13.21 -8.26
CA THR A 246 23.69 -13.71 -7.48
C THR A 246 23.46 -13.58 -5.97
N ILE A 247 22.93 -12.42 -5.52
CA ILE A 247 22.57 -12.22 -4.12
C ILE A 247 21.45 -13.19 -3.71
N GLY A 248 20.41 -13.33 -4.55
CA GLY A 248 19.33 -14.28 -4.29
C GLY A 248 19.82 -15.70 -4.10
N LYS A 249 20.69 -16.20 -4.99
CA LYS A 249 21.32 -17.53 -4.87
C LYS A 249 22.12 -17.73 -3.58
N LYS A 250 22.75 -16.65 -3.07
CA LYS A 250 23.53 -16.71 -1.83
C LYS A 250 22.66 -16.85 -0.59
N TYR A 251 21.47 -16.30 -0.62
CA TYR A 251 20.62 -16.19 0.57
C TYR A 251 19.32 -17.02 0.53
N ASN A 252 19.02 -17.66 -0.60
CA ASN A 252 17.83 -18.55 -0.79
C ASN A 252 16.69 -18.36 0.19
#